data_3d11f06b26314982b78a4ef0109566ab
#
_entry.id   3d11f06b26314982b78a4ef0109566ab
#
_cell.length_a   1.000
_cell.length_b   1.000
_cell.length_c   1.000
_cell.angle_alpha   90.00
_cell.angle_beta   90.00
_cell.angle_gamma   90.00
#
_symmetry.space_group_name_H-M   'P 1'
#
loop_
_entity.id
_entity.type
_entity.pdbx_description
1 polymer ?
#
loop_
_entity_poly.entity_id
_entity_poly.type
_entity_poly.pdbx_seq_one_letter_code
_entity_poly.pdbx_strand_id
1 'polypeptide(L)'
;MKIEAKTSALVLIDLQQGILPYAGGPYSAEQVVNHGAHLAEQFRQLGAPVFWVRVGWSGDFADVLHPPVDRPNPAGRLPANWWDFPPQLKVRDSDILVTKRQWGAFYGTELDLQLRRRGIKTIVLGGIATNLGVESTARSAWEHGYELVIAEDACSAPDTEQHQASFHHIFPRFSRVRSSNEIIAALTA
;
A
#
# COMPACT_ATOMS: atom_id res chain seq x y z
N MET A 1 -20.81 -6.01 4.45
CA MET A 1 -19.51 -6.69 4.35
C MET A 1 -19.01 -6.87 5.78
N LYS A 2 -18.35 -7.99 6.09
CA LYS A 2 -17.69 -8.23 7.37
C LYS A 2 -16.20 -8.47 7.12
N ILE A 3 -15.32 -7.91 7.94
CA ILE A 3 -13.86 -8.10 7.88
C ILE A 3 -13.42 -8.60 9.26
N GLU A 4 -13.01 -9.85 9.34
CA GLU A 4 -12.53 -10.44 10.60
C GLU A 4 -11.08 -10.03 10.87
N ALA A 5 -10.85 -9.28 11.92
CA ALA A 5 -9.53 -8.77 12.27
C ALA A 5 -8.49 -9.89 12.43
N LYS A 6 -8.88 -11.01 13.02
CA LYS A 6 -8.02 -12.18 13.27
C LYS A 6 -7.40 -12.79 12.01
N THR A 7 -8.07 -12.67 10.86
CA THR A 7 -7.61 -13.23 9.57
C THR A 7 -7.38 -12.16 8.52
N SER A 8 -7.32 -10.90 8.93
CA SER A 8 -7.11 -9.75 8.05
C SER A 8 -5.84 -8.99 8.40
N ALA A 9 -5.24 -8.36 7.40
CA ALA A 9 -4.10 -7.47 7.56
C ALA A 9 -4.33 -6.15 6.83
N LEU A 10 -3.80 -5.07 7.38
CA LEU A 10 -3.67 -3.80 6.66
C LEU A 10 -2.30 -3.75 5.98
N VAL A 11 -2.27 -3.45 4.69
CA VAL A 11 -1.04 -3.28 3.91
C VAL A 11 -1.06 -1.90 3.27
N LEU A 12 -0.13 -1.03 3.65
CA LEU A 12 -0.05 0.34 3.17
C LEU A 12 1.23 0.52 2.33
N ILE A 13 1.03 0.90 1.06
CA ILE A 13 2.06 0.97 0.05
C ILE A 13 2.67 2.37 -0.02
N ASP A 14 3.97 2.45 0.23
CA ASP A 14 4.86 3.57 -0.06
C ASP A 14 4.40 4.92 0.53
N LEU A 15 3.78 4.93 1.72
CA LEU A 15 3.46 6.15 2.45
C LEU A 15 4.72 6.76 3.10
N GLN A 16 5.78 6.89 2.32
CA GLN A 16 7.10 7.41 2.69
C GLN A 16 7.35 8.77 2.03
N GLN A 17 8.17 9.61 2.65
CA GLN A 17 8.43 10.98 2.21
C GLN A 17 8.85 11.08 0.74
N GLY A 18 9.64 10.13 0.25
CA GLY A 18 10.08 10.12 -1.15
C GLY A 18 8.96 9.86 -2.15
N ILE A 19 7.85 9.28 -1.74
CA ILE A 19 6.73 8.89 -2.61
C ILE A 19 5.51 9.81 -2.45
N LEU A 20 5.34 10.48 -1.32
CA LEU A 20 4.22 11.39 -1.09
C LEU A 20 3.99 12.42 -2.21
N PRO A 21 5.04 12.99 -2.87
CA PRO A 21 4.84 13.91 -3.98
C PRO A 21 4.09 13.36 -5.19
N TYR A 22 3.94 12.03 -5.30
CA TYR A 22 3.16 11.39 -6.37
C TYR A 22 1.64 11.36 -6.10
N ALA A 23 1.18 11.88 -4.96
CA ALA A 23 -0.24 12.03 -4.65
C ALA A 23 -0.78 13.34 -5.26
N GLY A 24 -1.02 13.34 -6.56
CA GLY A 24 -1.58 14.48 -7.31
C GLY A 24 -3.11 14.50 -7.41
N GLY A 25 -3.77 13.37 -7.13
CA GLY A 25 -5.22 13.30 -7.14
C GLY A 25 -5.81 11.89 -7.02
N PRO A 26 -7.10 11.76 -6.64
CA PRO A 26 -8.03 12.83 -6.19
C PRO A 26 -7.77 13.31 -4.75
N TYR A 27 -7.06 12.52 -3.94
CA TYR A 27 -6.75 12.82 -2.55
C TYR A 27 -5.32 13.33 -2.43
N SER A 28 -5.12 14.37 -1.61
CA SER A 28 -3.78 14.88 -1.31
C SER A 28 -2.97 13.85 -0.50
N ALA A 29 -1.64 14.00 -0.50
CA ALA A 29 -0.77 13.17 0.33
C ALA A 29 -1.17 13.20 1.81
N GLU A 30 -1.53 14.37 2.32
CA GLU A 30 -2.00 14.53 3.72
C GLU A 30 -3.28 13.74 3.99
N GLN A 31 -4.26 13.79 3.09
CA GLN A 31 -5.50 13.02 3.22
C GLN A 31 -5.22 11.52 3.23
N VAL A 32 -4.42 11.02 2.30
CA VAL A 32 -4.03 9.60 2.23
C VAL A 32 -3.31 9.14 3.49
N VAL A 33 -2.35 9.95 3.98
CA VAL A 33 -1.63 9.68 5.23
C VAL A 33 -2.59 9.63 6.42
N ASN A 34 -3.53 10.56 6.52
CA ASN A 34 -4.51 10.60 7.62
C ASN A 34 -5.45 9.39 7.60
N HIS A 35 -5.96 9.00 6.41
CA HIS A 35 -6.78 7.79 6.27
C HIS A 35 -5.98 6.52 6.57
N GLY A 36 -4.75 6.44 6.09
CA GLY A 36 -3.84 5.33 6.40
C GLY A 36 -3.54 5.21 7.90
N ALA A 37 -3.29 6.33 8.58
CA ALA A 37 -3.06 6.37 10.02
C ALA A 37 -4.29 5.91 10.81
N HIS A 38 -5.48 6.36 10.38
CA HIS A 38 -6.74 5.98 11.03
C HIS A 38 -7.02 4.48 10.88
N LEU A 39 -6.87 3.93 9.68
CA LEU A 39 -6.96 2.50 9.44
C LEU A 39 -5.97 1.71 10.31
N ALA A 40 -4.69 2.13 10.32
CA ALA A 40 -3.65 1.45 11.10
C ALA A 40 -3.97 1.40 12.59
N GLU A 41 -4.49 2.48 13.16
CA GLU A 41 -4.88 2.52 14.57
C GLU A 41 -6.05 1.54 14.86
N GLN A 42 -7.06 1.47 14.00
CA GLN A 42 -8.19 0.56 14.17
C GLN A 42 -7.77 -0.92 14.05
N PHE A 43 -6.90 -1.24 13.09
CA PHE A 43 -6.36 -2.59 12.97
C PHE A 43 -5.56 -3.00 14.21
N ARG A 44 -4.71 -2.13 14.72
CA ARG A 44 -3.94 -2.38 15.96
C ARG A 44 -4.82 -2.59 17.18
N GLN A 45 -5.88 -1.78 17.33
CA GLN A 45 -6.83 -1.93 18.44
C GLN A 45 -7.52 -3.30 18.47
N LEU A 46 -7.71 -3.91 17.31
CA LEU A 46 -8.29 -5.25 17.17
C LEU A 46 -7.23 -6.36 17.11
N GLY A 47 -5.96 -6.04 17.32
CA GLY A 47 -4.85 -7.01 17.26
C GLY A 47 -4.51 -7.52 15.86
N ALA A 48 -5.03 -6.86 14.83
CA ALA A 48 -4.72 -7.21 13.43
C ALA A 48 -3.38 -6.59 12.99
N PRO A 49 -2.56 -7.31 12.21
CA PRO A 49 -1.25 -6.83 11.80
C PRO A 49 -1.33 -5.68 10.78
N VAL A 50 -0.41 -4.72 10.95
CA VAL A 50 -0.21 -3.60 10.04
C VAL A 50 1.14 -3.77 9.35
N PHE A 51 1.13 -3.72 8.02
CA PHE A 51 2.29 -3.80 7.16
C PHE A 51 2.55 -2.43 6.51
N TRP A 52 3.73 -1.90 6.76
CA TRP A 52 4.26 -0.72 6.08
C TRP A 52 5.19 -1.18 4.97
N VAL A 53 4.77 -0.97 3.74
CA VAL A 53 5.61 -1.27 2.58
C VAL A 53 6.30 0.02 2.13
N ARG A 54 7.60 -0.06 1.89
CA ARG A 54 8.37 1.04 1.33
C ARG A 54 9.20 0.58 0.13
N VAL A 55 9.46 1.49 -0.79
CA VAL A 55 10.28 1.24 -1.98
C VAL A 55 11.59 2.03 -1.91
N GLY A 56 12.67 1.42 -2.35
CA GLY A 56 13.97 2.07 -2.51
C GLY A 56 15.05 1.06 -2.86
N TRP A 57 16.25 1.55 -3.01
CA TRP A 57 17.36 0.81 -3.58
C TRP A 57 18.63 1.02 -2.77
N SER A 58 19.65 0.20 -3.07
CA SER A 58 20.98 0.38 -2.52
C SER A 58 21.58 1.74 -2.93
N GLY A 59 22.55 2.22 -2.15
CA GLY A 59 23.14 3.54 -2.40
C GLY A 59 23.88 3.68 -3.75
N ASP A 60 24.29 2.56 -4.33
CA ASP A 60 24.91 2.46 -5.65
C ASP A 60 23.90 2.18 -6.79
N PHE A 61 22.62 2.03 -6.45
CA PHE A 61 21.53 1.70 -7.38
C PHE A 61 21.73 0.42 -8.19
N ALA A 62 22.58 -0.50 -7.74
CA ALA A 62 22.83 -1.76 -8.44
C ALA A 62 21.60 -2.69 -8.49
N ASP A 63 20.63 -2.49 -7.59
CA ASP A 63 19.39 -3.26 -7.49
C ASP A 63 18.15 -2.58 -8.13
N VAL A 64 18.36 -1.52 -8.92
CA VAL A 64 17.32 -0.85 -9.70
C VAL A 64 17.09 -1.57 -11.02
N LEU A 65 15.82 -1.69 -11.42
CA LEU A 65 15.47 -2.17 -12.75
C LEU A 65 15.74 -1.09 -13.81
N HIS A 66 16.51 -1.44 -14.84
CA HIS A 66 16.88 -0.56 -15.95
C HIS A 66 16.44 -1.11 -17.33
N PRO A 67 15.20 -1.56 -17.52
CA PRO A 67 14.76 -1.98 -18.84
C PRO A 67 14.65 -0.78 -19.78
N PRO A 68 14.81 -0.95 -21.08
CA PRO A 68 14.44 0.06 -22.07
C PRO A 68 12.93 0.34 -21.98
N VAL A 69 12.57 1.59 -21.71
CA VAL A 69 11.16 2.02 -21.58
C VAL A 69 10.95 3.37 -22.25
N ASP A 70 9.73 3.66 -22.68
CA ASP A 70 9.39 4.94 -23.35
C ASP A 70 9.45 6.14 -22.38
N ARG A 71 9.21 5.90 -21.09
CA ARG A 71 9.24 6.93 -20.04
C ARG A 71 10.12 6.45 -18.88
N PRO A 72 11.43 6.63 -18.98
CA PRO A 72 12.34 6.22 -17.92
C PRO A 72 12.17 7.08 -16.68
N ASN A 73 12.34 6.48 -15.51
CA ASN A 73 12.42 7.23 -14.28
C ASN A 73 13.65 8.15 -14.30
N PRO A 74 13.57 9.35 -13.72
CA PRO A 74 14.73 10.23 -13.60
C PRO A 74 15.86 9.51 -12.87
N ALA A 75 17.06 9.54 -13.43
CA ALA A 75 18.26 9.11 -12.73
C ALA A 75 18.63 10.17 -11.67
N GLY A 76 19.05 9.73 -10.49
CA GLY A 76 19.52 10.65 -9.46
C GLY A 76 19.62 10.02 -8.07
N ARG A 77 20.23 10.77 -7.14
CA ARG A 77 20.27 10.36 -5.72
C ARG A 77 18.89 10.52 -5.10
N LEU A 78 18.51 9.56 -4.28
CA LEU A 78 17.32 9.68 -3.45
C LEU A 78 17.50 10.82 -2.43
N PRO A 79 16.46 11.61 -2.15
CA PRO A 79 16.48 12.57 -1.05
C PRO A 79 16.88 11.90 0.27
N ALA A 80 17.50 12.64 1.18
CA ALA A 80 17.95 12.10 2.47
C ALA A 80 16.82 11.49 3.30
N ASN A 81 15.60 12.05 3.18
CA ASN A 81 14.39 11.60 3.87
C ASN A 81 13.54 10.61 3.04
N TRP A 82 14.08 10.05 1.96
CA TRP A 82 13.35 9.15 1.07
C TRP A 82 12.60 8.03 1.81
N TRP A 83 13.25 7.45 2.81
CA TRP A 83 12.80 6.29 3.55
C TRP A 83 11.85 6.60 4.72
N ASP A 84 11.76 7.88 5.12
CA ASP A 84 11.08 8.28 6.33
C ASP A 84 9.57 8.21 6.15
N PHE A 85 8.89 7.67 7.15
CA PHE A 85 7.45 7.74 7.24
C PHE A 85 7.01 9.04 7.91
N PRO A 86 5.92 9.69 7.44
CA PRO A 86 5.33 10.82 8.15
C PRO A 86 5.03 10.48 9.60
N PRO A 87 5.33 11.36 10.57
CA PRO A 87 5.08 11.11 11.99
C PRO A 87 3.61 10.80 12.31
N GLN A 88 2.67 11.28 11.50
CA GLN A 88 1.23 11.03 11.62
C GLN A 88 0.87 9.54 11.55
N LEU A 89 1.64 8.73 10.83
CA LEU A 89 1.42 7.29 10.69
C LEU A 89 1.74 6.52 11.98
N LYS A 90 2.50 7.12 12.91
CA LYS A 90 2.87 6.51 14.20
C LYS A 90 3.32 5.06 14.05
N VAL A 91 4.23 4.83 13.09
CA VAL A 91 4.80 3.49 12.85
C VAL A 91 5.40 2.96 14.14
N ARG A 92 5.09 1.71 14.50
CA ARG A 92 5.49 1.08 15.76
C ARG A 92 6.45 -0.08 15.50
N ASP A 93 7.29 -0.41 16.45
CA ASP A 93 8.19 -1.58 16.38
C ASP A 93 7.42 -2.91 16.26
N SER A 94 6.17 -2.94 16.71
CA SER A 94 5.26 -4.08 16.56
C SER A 94 4.67 -4.24 15.16
N ASP A 95 4.75 -3.22 14.31
CA ASP A 95 4.29 -3.27 12.92
C ASP A 95 5.32 -4.03 12.06
N ILE A 96 4.89 -4.48 10.89
CA ILE A 96 5.75 -5.21 9.98
C ILE A 96 6.22 -4.27 8.87
N LEU A 97 7.54 -4.11 8.73
CA LEU A 97 8.14 -3.33 7.67
C LEU A 97 8.59 -4.24 6.53
N VAL A 98 8.12 -3.94 5.32
CA VAL A 98 8.52 -4.63 4.09
C VAL A 98 9.20 -3.64 3.15
N THR A 99 10.37 -4.00 2.65
CA THR A 99 11.10 -3.16 1.68
C THR A 99 11.13 -3.84 0.31
N LYS A 100 10.66 -3.15 -0.73
CA LYS A 100 10.63 -3.63 -2.10
C LYS A 100 11.53 -2.81 -3.03
N ARG A 101 11.81 -3.36 -4.22
CA ARG A 101 12.71 -2.76 -5.24
C ARG A 101 11.97 -2.39 -6.54
N GLN A 102 10.69 -2.70 -6.63
CA GLN A 102 9.82 -2.49 -7.79
C GLN A 102 8.42 -2.10 -7.33
N TRP A 103 7.45 -2.00 -8.23
CA TRP A 103 6.08 -1.57 -7.91
C TRP A 103 5.34 -2.55 -7.00
N GLY A 104 5.30 -3.83 -7.36
CA GLY A 104 4.59 -4.85 -6.58
C GLY A 104 5.34 -5.20 -5.30
N ALA A 105 4.58 -5.47 -4.23
CA ALA A 105 5.13 -5.74 -2.91
C ALA A 105 5.38 -7.24 -2.62
N PHE A 106 4.96 -8.14 -3.50
CA PHE A 106 5.14 -9.58 -3.28
C PHE A 106 6.47 -10.12 -3.83
N TYR A 107 6.83 -9.74 -5.05
CA TYR A 107 8.03 -10.27 -5.69
C TYR A 107 9.30 -9.87 -4.94
N GLY A 108 10.09 -10.89 -4.56
CA GLY A 108 11.39 -10.69 -3.91
C GLY A 108 11.34 -10.08 -2.51
N THR A 109 10.17 -10.13 -1.85
CA THR A 109 9.99 -9.67 -0.46
C THR A 109 9.49 -10.78 0.45
N GLU A 110 9.42 -10.51 1.73
CA GLU A 110 8.86 -11.41 2.73
C GLU A 110 7.33 -11.24 2.93
N LEU A 111 6.65 -10.40 2.15
CA LEU A 111 5.24 -10.07 2.40
C LEU A 111 4.35 -11.31 2.45
N ASP A 112 4.38 -12.18 1.42
CA ASP A 112 3.55 -13.39 1.39
C ASP A 112 3.90 -14.34 2.57
N LEU A 113 5.19 -14.54 2.85
CA LEU A 113 5.64 -15.35 3.98
C LEU A 113 5.04 -14.86 5.29
N GLN A 114 5.09 -13.55 5.54
CA GLN A 114 4.59 -12.94 6.77
C GLN A 114 3.07 -13.03 6.88
N LEU A 115 2.35 -12.83 5.78
CA LEU A 115 0.90 -12.95 5.72
C LEU A 115 0.47 -14.42 5.99
N ARG A 116 1.08 -15.38 5.29
CA ARG A 116 0.75 -16.82 5.44
C ARG A 116 1.00 -17.32 6.86
N ARG A 117 2.13 -16.99 7.45
CA ARG A 117 2.47 -17.42 8.80
C ARG A 117 1.54 -16.89 9.89
N ARG A 118 0.86 -15.77 9.61
CA ARG A 118 -0.16 -15.16 10.47
C ARG A 118 -1.59 -15.64 10.15
N GLY A 119 -1.74 -16.55 9.19
CA GLY A 119 -3.06 -17.04 8.79
C GLY A 119 -3.95 -16.01 8.13
N ILE A 120 -3.36 -14.97 7.52
CA ILE A 120 -4.10 -13.90 6.84
C ILE A 120 -4.77 -14.45 5.58
N LYS A 121 -6.05 -14.12 5.43
CA LYS A 121 -6.90 -14.45 4.28
C LYS A 121 -7.33 -13.20 3.53
N THR A 122 -7.56 -12.10 4.24
CA THR A 122 -8.04 -10.83 3.69
C THR A 122 -6.98 -9.74 3.86
N ILE A 123 -6.68 -9.03 2.78
CA ILE A 123 -5.80 -7.86 2.79
C ILE A 123 -6.66 -6.61 2.57
N VAL A 124 -6.59 -5.66 3.50
CA VAL A 124 -7.02 -4.28 3.28
C VAL A 124 -5.82 -3.51 2.75
N LEU A 125 -5.95 -2.94 1.56
CA LEU A 125 -4.83 -2.33 0.83
C LEU A 125 -5.10 -0.86 0.55
N GLY A 126 -4.09 -0.03 0.73
CA GLY A 126 -4.06 1.39 0.35
C GLY A 126 -2.65 1.86 0.06
N GLY A 127 -2.49 3.13 -0.29
CA GLY A 127 -1.18 3.75 -0.50
C GLY A 127 -1.03 4.55 -1.79
N ILE A 128 0.22 4.84 -2.16
CA ILE A 128 0.62 5.65 -3.31
C ILE A 128 1.66 4.88 -4.16
N ALA A 129 1.55 4.85 -5.50
CA ALA A 129 0.47 5.39 -6.28
C ALA A 129 -0.53 4.29 -6.64
N THR A 130 -1.80 4.67 -6.76
CA THR A 130 -2.93 3.77 -7.06
C THR A 130 -2.65 2.85 -8.25
N ASN A 131 -2.28 3.41 -9.39
CA ASN A 131 -2.10 2.71 -10.66
C ASN A 131 -0.73 2.02 -10.83
N LEU A 132 0.15 2.16 -9.84
CA LEU A 132 1.50 1.58 -9.84
C LEU A 132 1.64 0.57 -8.68
N GLY A 133 2.20 0.99 -7.56
CA GLY A 133 2.49 0.10 -6.43
C GLY A 133 1.27 -0.57 -5.84
N VAL A 134 0.15 0.15 -5.69
CA VAL A 134 -1.10 -0.40 -5.15
C VAL A 134 -1.70 -1.43 -6.11
N GLU A 135 -1.90 -1.08 -7.39
CA GLU A 135 -2.49 -1.99 -8.38
C GLU A 135 -1.61 -3.23 -8.62
N SER A 136 -0.29 -3.05 -8.77
CA SER A 136 0.63 -4.18 -8.93
C SER A 136 0.57 -5.14 -7.74
N THR A 137 0.52 -4.60 -6.52
CA THR A 137 0.38 -5.41 -5.30
C THR A 137 -0.98 -6.10 -5.23
N ALA A 138 -2.06 -5.41 -5.60
CA ALA A 138 -3.41 -5.95 -5.60
C ALA A 138 -3.56 -7.14 -6.57
N ARG A 139 -3.04 -7.02 -7.79
CA ARG A 139 -3.05 -8.10 -8.79
C ARG A 139 -2.32 -9.34 -8.27
N SER A 140 -1.11 -9.16 -7.74
CA SER A 140 -0.34 -10.26 -7.17
C SER A 140 -1.04 -10.88 -5.96
N ALA A 141 -1.62 -10.10 -5.06
CA ALA A 141 -2.37 -10.59 -3.91
C ALA A 141 -3.55 -11.48 -4.34
N TRP A 142 -4.31 -11.05 -5.34
CA TRP A 142 -5.40 -11.83 -5.90
C TRP A 142 -4.92 -13.15 -6.52
N GLU A 143 -3.85 -13.12 -7.30
CA GLU A 143 -3.22 -14.31 -7.90
C GLU A 143 -2.68 -15.28 -6.84
N HIS A 144 -2.24 -14.78 -5.69
CA HIS A 144 -1.88 -15.57 -4.52
C HIS A 144 -3.09 -16.12 -3.73
N GLY A 145 -4.33 -15.75 -4.10
CA GLY A 145 -5.56 -16.25 -3.50
C GLY A 145 -6.00 -15.49 -2.24
N TYR A 146 -5.52 -14.26 -2.03
CA TYR A 146 -6.04 -13.41 -0.96
C TYR A 146 -7.36 -12.75 -1.37
N GLU A 147 -8.27 -12.60 -0.41
CA GLU A 147 -9.39 -11.67 -0.52
C GLU A 147 -8.86 -10.23 -0.37
N LEU A 148 -9.42 -9.31 -1.18
CA LEU A 148 -8.95 -7.91 -1.18
C LEU A 148 -10.09 -6.94 -0.88
N VAL A 149 -9.77 -5.95 -0.06
CA VAL A 149 -10.53 -4.73 0.14
C VAL A 149 -9.60 -3.55 -0.13
N ILE A 150 -9.92 -2.71 -1.10
CA ILE A 150 -9.10 -1.53 -1.44
C ILE A 150 -9.74 -0.31 -0.80
N ALA A 151 -8.96 0.40 0.02
CA ALA A 151 -9.38 1.64 0.68
C ALA A 151 -9.19 2.81 -0.30
N GLU A 152 -10.28 3.22 -0.98
CA GLU A 152 -10.20 4.21 -2.05
C GLU A 152 -9.62 5.54 -1.58
N ASP A 153 -10.13 6.07 -0.46
CA ASP A 153 -9.73 7.34 0.13
C ASP A 153 -8.36 7.30 0.82
N ALA A 154 -7.80 6.10 1.01
CA ALA A 154 -6.41 5.89 1.44
C ALA A 154 -5.46 5.59 0.26
N CYS A 155 -5.87 5.91 -0.98
CA CYS A 155 -5.07 5.82 -2.19
C CYS A 155 -5.03 7.16 -2.92
N SER A 156 -3.95 7.42 -3.65
CA SER A 156 -3.86 8.52 -4.62
C SER A 156 -2.91 8.18 -5.75
N ALA A 157 -3.00 8.87 -6.86
CA ALA A 157 -2.18 8.68 -8.05
C ALA A 157 -1.56 10.02 -8.50
N PRO A 158 -0.68 10.06 -9.52
CA PRO A 158 -0.17 11.31 -10.06
C PRO A 158 -1.26 12.29 -10.52
N ASP A 159 -2.41 11.78 -10.92
CA ASP A 159 -3.61 12.55 -11.22
C ASP A 159 -4.89 11.73 -10.97
N THR A 160 -6.03 12.43 -10.97
CA THR A 160 -7.34 11.83 -10.72
C THR A 160 -7.76 10.82 -11.78
N GLU A 161 -7.41 11.03 -13.05
CA GLU A 161 -7.77 10.14 -14.16
C GLU A 161 -7.13 8.76 -13.99
N GLN A 162 -5.84 8.72 -13.69
CA GLN A 162 -5.10 7.48 -13.43
C GLN A 162 -5.67 6.71 -12.23
N HIS A 163 -6.01 7.42 -11.14
CA HIS A 163 -6.65 6.82 -9.98
C HIS A 163 -8.01 6.20 -10.36
N GLN A 164 -8.86 6.98 -11.02
CA GLN A 164 -10.20 6.53 -11.42
C GLN A 164 -10.14 5.35 -12.40
N ALA A 165 -9.18 5.32 -13.32
CA ALA A 165 -9.01 4.21 -14.24
C ALA A 165 -8.83 2.86 -13.50
N SER A 166 -7.98 2.82 -12.46
CA SER A 166 -7.82 1.64 -11.62
C SER A 166 -9.08 1.29 -10.85
N PHE A 167 -9.72 2.29 -10.23
CA PHE A 167 -10.92 2.09 -9.39
C PHE A 167 -12.18 1.73 -10.18
N HIS A 168 -12.35 2.23 -11.39
CA HIS A 168 -13.52 1.93 -12.21
C HIS A 168 -13.36 0.66 -13.05
N HIS A 169 -12.16 0.37 -13.54
CA HIS A 169 -11.99 -0.67 -14.55
C HIS A 169 -11.26 -1.91 -14.06
N ILE A 170 -10.44 -1.79 -13.01
CA ILE A 170 -9.54 -2.87 -12.58
C ILE A 170 -9.97 -3.46 -11.23
N PHE A 171 -9.95 -2.68 -10.16
CA PHE A 171 -10.19 -3.19 -8.81
C PHE A 171 -11.53 -3.89 -8.61
N PRO A 172 -12.67 -3.41 -9.15
CA PRO A 172 -13.96 -4.09 -8.99
C PRO A 172 -14.03 -5.50 -9.56
N ARG A 173 -13.07 -5.90 -10.41
CA ARG A 173 -13.01 -7.23 -11.00
C ARG A 173 -12.54 -8.32 -10.05
N PHE A 174 -11.76 -7.95 -9.01
CA PHE A 174 -11.14 -8.91 -8.12
C PHE A 174 -11.04 -8.45 -6.66
N SER A 175 -11.59 -7.29 -6.33
CA SER A 175 -11.60 -6.74 -4.97
C SER A 175 -12.92 -6.05 -4.62
N ARG A 176 -13.08 -5.75 -3.35
CA ARG A 176 -14.14 -4.87 -2.84
C ARG A 176 -13.54 -3.48 -2.63
N VAL A 177 -14.11 -2.47 -3.27
CA VAL A 177 -13.69 -1.07 -3.12
C VAL A 177 -14.55 -0.43 -2.03
N ARG A 178 -13.93 0.18 -1.02
CA ARG A 178 -14.60 0.85 0.11
C ARG A 178 -13.82 2.06 0.58
N SER A 179 -14.51 2.99 1.21
CA SER A 179 -13.85 4.05 1.97
C SER A 179 -13.24 3.51 3.28
N SER A 180 -12.29 4.23 3.85
CA SER A 180 -11.69 3.89 5.15
C SER A 180 -12.75 3.75 6.25
N ASN A 181 -13.76 4.63 6.27
CA ASN A 181 -14.85 4.58 7.24
C ASN A 181 -15.73 3.32 7.09
N GLU A 182 -16.05 2.93 5.84
CA GLU A 182 -16.80 1.70 5.59
C GLU A 182 -16.01 0.44 5.99
N ILE A 183 -14.69 0.47 5.78
CA ILE A 183 -13.79 -0.61 6.21
C ILE A 183 -13.79 -0.73 7.72
N ILE A 184 -13.61 0.38 8.43
CA ILE A 184 -13.61 0.43 9.90
C ILE A 184 -14.94 -0.07 10.46
N ALA A 185 -16.07 0.38 9.90
CA ALA A 185 -17.39 -0.08 10.31
C ALA A 185 -17.63 -1.57 10.05
N ALA A 186 -16.88 -2.17 9.10
CA ALA A 186 -16.97 -3.59 8.77
C ALA A 186 -16.03 -4.49 9.59
N LEU A 187 -15.05 -3.90 10.30
CA LEU A 187 -14.10 -4.64 11.13
C LEU A 187 -14.81 -5.27 12.35
N THR A 188 -14.46 -6.51 12.62
CA THR A 188 -14.93 -7.27 13.79
C THR A 188 -13.77 -8.01 14.45
N ALA A 189 -13.86 -8.20 15.75
CA ALA A 189 -12.88 -8.96 16.52
C ALA A 189 -12.78 -10.43 16.07
#